data_46a437bc48154e11edaada04fe48d09e
#
_entry.id   46a437bc48154e11edaada04fe48d09e
#
_cell.length_a   1.000
_cell.length_b   1.000
_cell.length_c   1.000
_cell.angle_alpha   90.00
_cell.angle_beta   90.00
_cell.angle_gamma   90.00
#
_symmetry.space_group_name_H-M   'P 1'
#
loop_
_entity.id
_entity.type
_entity.pdbx_description
1 polymer ?
#
loop_
_entity_poly.entity_id
_entity_poly.type
_entity_poly.pdbx_seq_one_letter_code
_entity_poly.pdbx_strand_id
1 'polypeptide(L)'
;MRGETLFISDLHLDERRPAITRLFLRFLEKDAPESDALYILGDLFEAWLGDDDLSEHNLSVIHGLNKLHAADTPVYILHGNRDFLLGNDFTLRTGSRLLQDPCVIDLYGTPTLVMHGDTLCSEDKNYLEFRRQVRTSEWERDFLAKPLETRRQIAEGLRQMSQQETSQKPSEIMDVTQATVEQVMRKFHVSQLIHGHTHRPGIHEFSIDHQDVKRIVLGDWYEQGSVLHYGPATCRLESMPPEQA
;
A
#
# COMPACT_ATOMS: atom_id res chain seq x y z
N MET A 1 -2.52 -2.60 -27.19
CA MET A 1 -2.18 -1.37 -26.48
C MET A 1 -2.61 -1.62 -25.05
N ARG A 2 -1.65 -1.68 -24.13
CA ARG A 2 -1.91 -1.55 -22.71
C ARG A 2 -2.63 -0.21 -22.55
N GLY A 3 -3.55 -0.04 -21.69
CA GLY A 3 -4.35 1.17 -21.66
C GLY A 3 -4.85 1.56 -20.29
N GLU A 4 -4.43 0.79 -19.26
CA GLU A 4 -4.81 1.04 -17.88
C GLU A 4 -3.62 0.86 -16.95
N THR A 5 -3.53 1.71 -15.94
CA THR A 5 -2.65 1.57 -14.78
C THR A 5 -3.46 0.95 -13.65
N LEU A 6 -2.88 -0.02 -12.96
CA LEU A 6 -3.52 -0.71 -11.85
C LEU A 6 -2.98 -0.19 -10.51
N PHE A 7 -3.88 -0.01 -9.55
CA PHE A 7 -3.53 0.37 -8.18
C PHE A 7 -4.15 -0.61 -7.20
N ILE A 8 -3.33 -1.08 -6.26
CA ILE A 8 -3.73 -1.94 -5.15
C ILE A 8 -3.06 -1.45 -3.86
N SER A 9 -3.60 -1.81 -2.72
CA SER A 9 -3.01 -1.57 -1.39
C SER A 9 -3.56 -2.54 -0.35
N ASP A 10 -2.98 -2.53 0.82
CA ASP A 10 -3.53 -3.20 2.01
C ASP A 10 -3.78 -4.71 1.78
N LEU A 11 -2.81 -5.37 1.14
CA LEU A 11 -2.88 -6.80 0.87
C LEU A 11 -2.62 -7.62 2.14
N HIS A 12 -1.74 -7.11 3.01
CA HIS A 12 -1.38 -7.74 4.26
C HIS A 12 -1.03 -9.22 4.09
N LEU A 13 -0.20 -9.53 3.08
CA LEU A 13 0.20 -10.91 2.77
C LEU A 13 0.90 -11.56 3.97
N ASP A 14 0.44 -12.75 4.31
CA ASP A 14 0.88 -13.49 5.50
C ASP A 14 0.75 -15.00 5.23
N GLU A 15 1.70 -15.80 5.72
CA GLU A 15 1.68 -17.26 5.56
C GLU A 15 0.42 -17.93 6.12
N ARG A 16 -0.23 -17.28 7.11
CA ARG A 16 -1.48 -17.74 7.71
C ARG A 16 -2.70 -17.50 6.82
N ARG A 17 -2.53 -16.73 5.73
CA ARG A 17 -3.60 -16.41 4.75
C ARG A 17 -3.20 -16.81 3.32
N PRO A 18 -2.91 -18.12 3.08
CA PRO A 18 -2.37 -18.56 1.79
C PRO A 18 -3.35 -18.38 0.62
N ALA A 19 -4.65 -18.26 0.87
CA ALA A 19 -5.65 -18.02 -0.17
C ALA A 19 -5.47 -16.63 -0.81
N ILE A 20 -5.21 -15.60 0.00
CA ILE A 20 -4.97 -14.24 -0.49
C ILE A 20 -3.63 -14.17 -1.22
N THR A 21 -2.60 -14.84 -0.72
CA THR A 21 -1.30 -14.92 -1.43
C THR A 21 -1.47 -15.57 -2.80
N ARG A 22 -2.22 -16.68 -2.91
CA ARG A 22 -2.52 -17.30 -4.21
C ARG A 22 -3.30 -16.39 -5.13
N LEU A 23 -4.31 -15.68 -4.61
CA LEU A 23 -5.08 -14.70 -5.37
C LEU A 23 -4.16 -13.60 -5.94
N PHE A 24 -3.28 -13.06 -5.11
CA PHE A 24 -2.31 -12.05 -5.54
C PHE A 24 -1.35 -12.58 -6.61
N LEU A 25 -0.78 -13.78 -6.42
CA LEU A 25 0.12 -14.38 -7.40
C LEU A 25 -0.58 -14.63 -8.74
N ARG A 26 -1.84 -15.06 -8.71
CA ARG A 26 -2.66 -15.20 -9.92
C ARG A 26 -2.90 -13.86 -10.61
N PHE A 27 -3.23 -12.81 -9.84
CA PHE A 27 -3.38 -11.46 -10.36
C PHE A 27 -2.10 -10.97 -11.06
N LEU A 28 -0.93 -11.19 -10.45
CA LEU A 28 0.35 -10.87 -11.08
C LEU A 28 0.63 -11.66 -12.37
N GLU A 29 0.11 -12.88 -12.47
CA GLU A 29 0.32 -13.74 -13.64
C GLU A 29 -0.66 -13.46 -14.78
N LYS A 30 -1.93 -13.12 -14.46
CA LYS A 30 -3.00 -13.10 -15.47
C LYS A 30 -3.49 -11.69 -15.80
N ASP A 31 -3.63 -10.83 -14.79
CA ASP A 31 -4.32 -9.55 -14.94
C ASP A 31 -3.32 -8.40 -15.09
N ALA A 32 -2.29 -8.37 -14.25
CA ALA A 32 -1.30 -7.30 -14.21
C ALA A 32 -0.43 -7.18 -15.50
N PRO A 33 -0.09 -8.24 -16.24
CA PRO A 33 0.75 -8.12 -17.45
C PRO A 33 0.15 -7.29 -18.58
N GLU A 34 -1.17 -7.14 -18.61
CA GLU A 34 -1.88 -6.34 -19.63
C GLU A 34 -1.92 -4.84 -19.29
N SER A 35 -1.42 -4.43 -18.11
CA SER A 35 -1.45 -3.04 -17.65
C SER A 35 -0.22 -2.23 -18.09
N ASP A 36 -0.36 -0.90 -18.09
CA ASP A 36 0.76 0.03 -18.34
C ASP A 36 1.74 0.06 -17.17
N ALA A 37 1.22 -0.11 -15.94
CA ALA A 37 1.99 -0.20 -14.70
C ALA A 37 1.13 -0.76 -13.57
N LEU A 38 1.79 -1.30 -12.54
CA LEU A 38 1.18 -1.67 -11.27
C LEU A 38 1.75 -0.78 -10.16
N TYR A 39 0.85 -0.12 -9.41
CA TYR A 39 1.19 0.62 -8.19
C TYR A 39 0.65 -0.11 -6.96
N ILE A 40 1.52 -0.37 -5.99
CA ILE A 40 1.19 -0.96 -4.69
C ILE A 40 1.37 0.13 -3.64
N LEU A 41 0.27 0.66 -3.11
CA LEU A 41 0.29 1.83 -2.23
C LEU A 41 0.44 1.48 -0.75
N GLY A 42 1.35 0.55 -0.45
CA GLY A 42 1.73 0.14 0.90
C GLY A 42 0.92 -1.05 1.43
N ASP A 43 1.40 -1.57 2.55
CA ASP A 43 0.85 -2.73 3.25
C ASP A 43 0.70 -3.96 2.33
N LEU A 44 1.72 -4.20 1.48
CA LEU A 44 1.85 -5.42 0.70
C LEU A 44 1.95 -6.65 1.62
N PHE A 45 2.78 -6.54 2.67
CA PHE A 45 2.94 -7.58 3.69
C PHE A 45 2.27 -7.18 5.01
N GLU A 46 1.80 -8.17 5.76
CA GLU A 46 1.29 -7.96 7.12
C GLU A 46 2.39 -7.47 8.07
N ALA A 47 3.63 -7.87 7.84
CA ALA A 47 4.83 -7.33 8.46
C ALA A 47 6.04 -7.63 7.58
N TRP A 48 6.92 -6.64 7.41
CA TRP A 48 8.23 -6.85 6.78
C TRP A 48 9.32 -6.61 7.81
N LEU A 49 10.15 -7.63 8.04
CA LEU A 49 11.14 -7.61 9.10
C LEU A 49 12.54 -7.20 8.64
N GLY A 50 12.70 -6.96 7.34
CA GLY A 50 13.95 -6.63 6.65
C GLY A 50 14.17 -7.54 5.44
N ASP A 51 15.01 -7.11 4.52
CA ASP A 51 15.23 -7.80 3.22
C ASP A 51 15.98 -9.14 3.35
N ASP A 52 16.44 -9.47 4.55
CA ASP A 52 17.02 -10.76 4.90
C ASP A 52 16.00 -11.80 5.40
N ASP A 53 14.71 -11.43 5.55
CA ASP A 53 13.62 -12.37 5.83
C ASP A 53 13.16 -13.07 4.56
N LEU A 54 13.91 -14.09 4.17
CA LEU A 54 13.69 -14.88 2.95
C LEU A 54 12.90 -16.17 3.25
N SER A 55 11.80 -16.04 3.99
CA SER A 55 10.86 -17.15 4.19
C SER A 55 10.32 -17.64 2.85
N GLU A 56 9.84 -18.88 2.78
CA GLU A 56 9.25 -19.47 1.56
C GLU A 56 8.07 -18.61 1.07
N HIS A 57 7.28 -18.09 2.00
CA HIS A 57 6.18 -17.17 1.71
C HIS A 57 6.68 -15.89 1.02
N ASN A 58 7.66 -15.19 1.64
CA ASN A 58 8.20 -13.95 1.11
C ASN A 58 8.87 -14.16 -0.26
N LEU A 59 9.61 -15.26 -0.42
CA LEU A 59 10.24 -15.62 -1.69
C LEU A 59 9.21 -15.88 -2.80
N SER A 60 8.05 -16.45 -2.50
CA SER A 60 6.99 -16.66 -3.49
C SER A 60 6.44 -15.33 -4.04
N VAL A 61 6.25 -14.34 -3.17
CA VAL A 61 5.81 -12.99 -3.54
C VAL A 61 6.88 -12.25 -4.34
N ILE A 62 8.13 -12.28 -3.87
CA ILE A 62 9.28 -11.70 -4.58
C ILE A 62 9.38 -12.27 -5.99
N HIS A 63 9.25 -13.59 -6.14
CA HIS A 63 9.31 -14.25 -7.43
C HIS A 63 8.15 -13.87 -8.36
N GLY A 64 6.93 -13.74 -7.82
CA GLY A 64 5.76 -13.26 -8.57
C GLY A 64 5.98 -11.86 -9.14
N LEU A 65 6.44 -10.93 -8.31
CA LEU A 65 6.76 -9.55 -8.74
C LEU A 65 7.90 -9.51 -9.77
N ASN A 66 8.94 -10.33 -9.58
CA ASN A 66 10.04 -10.44 -10.55
C ASN A 66 9.57 -10.96 -11.91
N LYS A 67 8.67 -11.94 -11.95
CA LYS A 67 8.06 -12.43 -13.19
C LYS A 67 7.28 -11.32 -13.91
N LEU A 68 6.51 -10.53 -13.17
CA LEU A 68 5.76 -9.41 -13.74
C LEU A 68 6.70 -8.36 -14.33
N HIS A 69 7.79 -8.01 -13.62
CA HIS A 69 8.83 -7.14 -14.13
C HIS A 69 9.47 -7.70 -15.41
N ALA A 70 9.78 -8.99 -15.45
CA ALA A 70 10.32 -9.67 -16.63
C ALA A 70 9.33 -9.72 -17.82
N ALA A 71 8.04 -9.52 -17.58
CA ALA A 71 7.00 -9.34 -18.60
C ALA A 71 6.84 -7.87 -19.06
N ASP A 72 7.81 -7.01 -18.76
CA ASP A 72 7.83 -5.58 -19.12
C ASP A 72 6.67 -4.76 -18.52
N THR A 73 6.14 -5.15 -17.35
CA THR A 73 5.19 -4.34 -16.61
C THR A 73 5.91 -3.68 -15.43
N PRO A 74 6.05 -2.34 -15.42
CA PRO A 74 6.67 -1.63 -14.32
C PRO A 74 5.87 -1.80 -13.03
N VAL A 75 6.57 -2.03 -11.91
CA VAL A 75 5.98 -2.13 -10.58
C VAL A 75 6.54 -1.03 -9.69
N TYR A 76 5.65 -0.23 -9.11
CA TYR A 76 5.97 0.84 -8.17
C TYR A 76 5.36 0.52 -6.82
N ILE A 77 6.13 0.71 -5.73
CA ILE A 77 5.70 0.38 -4.38
C ILE A 77 5.92 1.58 -3.47
N LEU A 78 4.91 1.90 -2.66
CA LEU A 78 5.02 2.79 -1.52
C LEU A 78 5.13 1.96 -0.24
N HIS A 79 5.79 2.50 0.76
CA HIS A 79 5.76 1.91 2.09
C HIS A 79 4.41 2.12 2.75
N GLY A 80 3.82 1.07 3.29
CA GLY A 80 2.72 1.15 4.24
C GLY A 80 3.21 1.21 5.70
N ASN A 81 2.30 1.10 6.63
CA ASN A 81 2.64 1.08 8.06
C ASN A 81 3.10 -0.30 8.55
N ARG A 82 2.89 -1.34 7.76
CA ARG A 82 3.27 -2.73 8.08
C ARG A 82 4.60 -3.16 7.46
N ASP A 83 4.96 -2.56 6.34
CA ASP A 83 6.09 -3.01 5.51
C ASP A 83 7.08 -1.88 5.17
N PHE A 84 7.20 -0.90 6.04
CA PHE A 84 8.07 0.25 5.85
C PHE A 84 9.59 -0.05 5.88
N LEU A 85 9.96 -1.28 6.20
CA LEU A 85 11.33 -1.77 6.16
C LEU A 85 11.69 -2.45 4.82
N LEU A 86 10.79 -2.42 3.82
CA LEU A 86 11.13 -2.81 2.46
C LEU A 86 12.30 -1.96 1.97
N GLY A 87 13.39 -2.60 1.57
CA GLY A 87 14.63 -1.92 1.24
C GLY A 87 15.12 -2.17 -0.18
N ASN A 88 16.37 -1.85 -0.41
CA ASN A 88 16.99 -1.95 -1.73
C ASN A 88 17.13 -3.40 -2.23
N ASP A 89 17.41 -4.35 -1.33
CA ASP A 89 17.56 -5.75 -1.75
C ASP A 89 16.24 -6.35 -2.21
N PHE A 90 15.12 -5.94 -1.58
CA PHE A 90 13.79 -6.28 -2.08
C PHE A 90 13.56 -5.75 -3.50
N THR A 91 13.87 -4.47 -3.75
CA THR A 91 13.68 -3.89 -5.10
C THR A 91 14.57 -4.53 -6.14
N LEU A 92 15.82 -4.85 -5.81
CA LEU A 92 16.75 -5.56 -6.70
C LEU A 92 16.24 -6.97 -7.06
N ARG A 93 15.63 -7.67 -6.11
CA ARG A 93 15.08 -9.03 -6.33
C ARG A 93 13.80 -9.02 -7.14
N THR A 94 12.95 -8.02 -6.94
CA THR A 94 11.63 -7.93 -7.59
C THR A 94 11.64 -7.16 -8.92
N GLY A 95 12.66 -6.32 -9.15
CA GLY A 95 12.67 -5.36 -10.27
C GLY A 95 11.73 -4.17 -10.05
N SER A 96 11.09 -4.06 -8.88
CA SER A 96 10.21 -2.95 -8.53
C SER A 96 10.98 -1.67 -8.19
N ARG A 97 10.25 -0.55 -8.08
CA ARG A 97 10.80 0.74 -7.66
C ARG A 97 10.07 1.23 -6.41
N LEU A 98 10.80 1.49 -5.33
CA LEU A 98 10.26 2.17 -4.17
C LEU A 98 10.09 3.65 -4.48
N LEU A 99 8.91 4.17 -4.22
CA LEU A 99 8.57 5.59 -4.31
C LEU A 99 8.55 6.22 -2.91
N GLN A 100 8.76 7.53 -2.87
CA GLN A 100 8.55 8.29 -1.63
C GLN A 100 7.05 8.40 -1.34
N ASP A 101 6.67 8.36 -0.08
CA ASP A 101 5.30 8.56 0.39
C ASP A 101 5.18 9.93 1.11
N PRO A 102 4.41 10.88 0.58
CA PRO A 102 3.64 10.85 -0.68
C PRO A 102 4.47 11.23 -1.91
N CYS A 103 4.00 10.88 -3.12
CA CYS A 103 4.57 11.40 -4.36
C CYS A 103 3.51 11.73 -5.42
N VAL A 104 3.87 12.63 -6.33
CA VAL A 104 3.02 12.99 -7.48
C VAL A 104 3.49 12.21 -8.71
N ILE A 105 2.55 11.56 -9.37
CA ILE A 105 2.78 10.87 -10.64
C ILE A 105 1.97 11.55 -11.75
N ASP A 106 2.42 11.40 -12.98
CA ASP A 106 1.59 11.73 -14.14
C ASP A 106 0.73 10.52 -14.49
N LEU A 107 -0.58 10.66 -14.35
CA LEU A 107 -1.53 9.61 -14.67
C LEU A 107 -2.36 10.05 -15.89
N TYR A 108 -1.86 9.69 -17.06
CA TYR A 108 -2.43 10.05 -18.37
C TYR A 108 -2.64 11.57 -18.55
N GLY A 109 -1.64 12.37 -18.17
CA GLY A 109 -1.68 13.83 -18.27
C GLY A 109 -2.34 14.52 -17.06
N THR A 110 -2.78 13.77 -16.05
CA THR A 110 -3.33 14.32 -14.81
C THR A 110 -2.34 14.14 -13.67
N PRO A 111 -1.78 15.23 -13.10
CA PRO A 111 -0.97 15.15 -11.90
C PRO A 111 -1.77 14.56 -10.74
N THR A 112 -1.38 13.38 -10.27
CA THR A 112 -2.08 12.59 -9.27
C THR A 112 -1.17 12.34 -8.08
N LEU A 113 -1.63 12.70 -6.88
CA LEU A 113 -0.94 12.36 -5.65
C LEU A 113 -1.25 10.90 -5.29
N VAL A 114 -0.20 10.12 -5.06
CA VAL A 114 -0.32 8.76 -4.53
C VAL A 114 0.36 8.70 -3.17
N MET A 115 -0.27 8.02 -2.23
CA MET A 115 0.24 7.83 -0.88
C MET A 115 -0.38 6.59 -0.23
N HIS A 116 0.25 6.08 0.83
CA HIS A 116 -0.39 5.02 1.61
C HIS A 116 -1.68 5.53 2.26
N GLY A 117 -1.65 6.64 2.96
CA GLY A 117 -2.84 7.29 3.52
C GLY A 117 -2.88 7.36 5.05
N ASP A 118 -2.00 6.67 5.74
CA ASP A 118 -1.93 6.62 7.20
C ASP A 118 -1.77 8.01 7.85
N THR A 119 -1.04 8.92 7.20
CA THR A 119 -0.85 10.30 7.66
C THR A 119 -2.06 11.20 7.47
N LEU A 120 -3.07 10.76 6.72
CA LEU A 120 -4.35 11.47 6.56
C LEU A 120 -5.27 11.30 7.78
N CYS A 121 -5.06 10.24 8.59
CA CYS A 121 -5.78 9.97 9.83
C CYS A 121 -5.20 10.83 10.97
N SER A 122 -5.30 12.16 10.85
CA SER A 122 -4.62 13.11 11.73
C SER A 122 -5.14 13.14 13.18
N GLU A 123 -6.30 12.56 13.44
CA GLU A 123 -6.86 12.42 14.78
C GLU A 123 -6.23 11.24 15.56
N ASP A 124 -5.60 10.29 14.89
CA ASP A 124 -4.86 9.20 15.55
C ASP A 124 -3.45 9.65 15.97
N LYS A 125 -3.40 10.53 16.96
CA LYS A 125 -2.15 11.14 17.45
C LYS A 125 -1.16 10.12 17.99
N ASN A 126 -1.66 9.08 18.66
CA ASN A 126 -0.82 8.01 19.21
C ASN A 126 -0.11 7.25 18.08
N TYR A 127 -0.85 6.88 17.05
CA TYR A 127 -0.27 6.25 15.87
C TYR A 127 0.77 7.15 15.19
N LEU A 128 0.45 8.42 14.97
CA LEU A 128 1.37 9.36 14.30
C LEU A 128 2.66 9.60 15.11
N GLU A 129 2.58 9.58 16.45
CA GLU A 129 3.74 9.64 17.32
C GLU A 129 4.60 8.38 17.19
N PHE A 130 3.98 7.20 17.29
CA PHE A 130 4.64 5.92 17.06
C PHE A 130 5.31 5.85 15.69
N ARG A 131 4.58 6.25 14.63
CA ARG A 131 5.11 6.30 13.25
C ARG A 131 6.37 7.15 13.17
N ARG A 132 6.38 8.34 13.79
CA ARG A 132 7.57 9.21 13.81
C ARG A 132 8.77 8.56 14.46
N GLN A 133 8.56 7.79 15.53
CA GLN A 133 9.65 7.11 16.25
C GLN A 133 10.26 5.98 15.41
N VAL A 134 9.41 5.10 14.83
CA VAL A 134 9.89 3.92 14.10
C VAL A 134 10.39 4.19 12.68
N ARG A 135 10.09 5.39 12.13
CA ARG A 135 10.56 5.82 10.80
C ARG A 135 11.86 6.63 10.85
N THR A 136 12.59 6.61 11.98
CA THR A 136 13.91 7.24 12.07
C THR A 136 14.98 6.27 11.60
N SER A 137 15.99 6.78 10.89
CA SER A 137 17.14 5.96 10.44
C SER A 137 17.87 5.28 11.60
N GLU A 138 17.85 5.87 12.81
CA GLU A 138 18.42 5.28 14.00
C GLU A 138 17.64 4.04 14.43
N TRP A 139 16.32 4.16 14.57
CA TRP A 139 15.45 3.04 14.95
C TRP A 139 15.55 1.89 13.92
N GLU A 140 15.48 2.22 12.62
CA GLU A 140 15.58 1.26 11.53
C GLU A 140 16.88 0.46 11.59
N ARG A 141 18.03 1.17 11.70
CA ARG A 141 19.34 0.53 11.84
C ARG A 141 19.40 -0.38 13.06
N ASP A 142 18.93 0.11 14.23
CA ASP A 142 18.99 -0.64 15.48
C ASP A 142 18.03 -1.84 15.49
N PHE A 143 16.90 -1.74 14.78
CA PHE A 143 15.98 -2.85 14.60
C PHE A 143 16.59 -3.91 13.67
N LEU A 144 17.09 -3.50 12.50
CA LEU A 144 17.67 -4.41 11.51
C LEU A 144 18.96 -5.09 11.97
N ALA A 145 19.70 -4.49 12.91
CA ALA A 145 20.87 -5.11 13.54
C ALA A 145 20.54 -6.30 14.46
N LYS A 146 19.26 -6.49 14.83
CA LYS A 146 18.84 -7.59 15.70
C LYS A 146 18.70 -8.89 14.89
N PRO A 147 18.88 -10.07 15.52
CA PRO A 147 18.55 -11.35 14.91
C PRO A 147 17.08 -11.38 14.42
N LEU A 148 16.82 -12.04 13.29
CA LEU A 148 15.49 -12.10 12.67
C LEU A 148 14.40 -12.58 13.64
N GLU A 149 14.71 -13.58 14.46
CA GLU A 149 13.78 -14.08 15.49
C GLU A 149 13.39 -13.01 16.51
N THR A 150 14.35 -12.19 16.94
CA THR A 150 14.08 -11.07 17.85
C THR A 150 13.22 -10.00 17.18
N ARG A 151 13.47 -9.70 15.89
CA ARG A 151 12.65 -8.77 15.12
C ARG A 151 11.21 -9.29 14.98
N ARG A 152 11.04 -10.58 14.77
CA ARG A 152 9.71 -11.23 14.69
C ARG A 152 8.94 -11.08 16.00
N GLN A 153 9.55 -11.34 17.13
CA GLN A 153 8.92 -11.17 18.45
C GLN A 153 8.54 -9.72 18.72
N ILE A 154 9.39 -8.75 18.36
CA ILE A 154 9.09 -7.32 18.51
C ILE A 154 7.91 -6.94 17.62
N ALA A 155 7.91 -7.33 16.34
CA ALA A 155 6.83 -7.03 15.41
C ALA A 155 5.50 -7.63 15.84
N GLU A 156 5.50 -8.86 16.36
CA GLU A 156 4.30 -9.49 16.89
C GLU A 156 3.75 -8.77 18.13
N GLY A 157 4.63 -8.35 19.05
CA GLY A 157 4.25 -7.54 20.20
C GLY A 157 3.63 -6.20 19.80
N LEU A 158 4.25 -5.47 18.86
CA LEU A 158 3.72 -4.21 18.33
C LEU A 158 2.36 -4.41 17.62
N ARG A 159 2.19 -5.52 16.91
CA ARG A 159 0.93 -5.87 16.28
C ARG A 159 -0.18 -6.11 17.30
N GLN A 160 0.09 -6.87 18.36
CA GLN A 160 -0.89 -7.14 19.43
C GLN A 160 -1.31 -5.82 20.12
N MET A 161 -0.37 -4.94 20.42
CA MET A 161 -0.66 -3.61 20.96
C MET A 161 -1.53 -2.80 20.02
N SER A 162 -1.19 -2.74 18.74
CA SER A 162 -1.97 -2.04 17.71
C SER A 162 -3.40 -2.57 17.61
N GLN A 163 -3.59 -3.90 17.63
CA GLN A 163 -4.93 -4.50 17.59
C GLN A 163 -5.76 -4.15 18.83
N GLN A 164 -5.16 -4.16 20.02
CA GLN A 164 -5.83 -3.77 21.26
C GLN A 164 -6.25 -2.30 21.23
N GLU A 165 -5.36 -1.41 20.79
CA GLU A 165 -5.69 0.01 20.65
C GLU A 165 -6.78 0.25 19.62
N THR A 166 -6.68 -0.36 18.43
CA THR A 166 -7.65 -0.21 17.34
C THR A 166 -9.03 -0.70 17.76
N SER A 167 -9.13 -1.79 18.53
CA SER A 167 -10.41 -2.32 19.02
C SER A 167 -11.15 -1.38 19.99
N GLN A 168 -10.44 -0.44 20.58
CA GLN A 168 -10.99 0.52 21.55
C GLN A 168 -11.23 1.92 20.94
N LYS A 169 -10.73 2.17 19.71
CA LYS A 169 -10.87 3.47 19.06
C LYS A 169 -12.22 3.58 18.32
N PRO A 170 -12.87 4.75 18.39
CA PRO A 170 -13.99 5.05 17.51
C PRO A 170 -13.57 4.96 16.03
N SER A 171 -14.44 4.43 15.19
CA SER A 171 -14.17 4.24 13.76
C SER A 171 -13.83 5.53 13.02
N GLU A 172 -14.31 6.67 13.52
CA GLU A 172 -14.07 8.01 12.96
C GLU A 172 -12.61 8.46 13.11
N ILE A 173 -11.93 8.06 14.20
CA ILE A 173 -10.51 8.40 14.44
C ILE A 173 -9.59 7.65 13.47
N MET A 174 -10.04 6.49 12.99
CA MET A 174 -9.29 5.66 12.04
C MET A 174 -9.56 6.04 10.58
N ASP A 175 -10.43 7.01 10.32
CA ASP A 175 -10.66 7.53 8.98
C ASP A 175 -9.83 8.80 8.72
N VAL A 176 -9.74 9.16 7.45
CA VAL A 176 -9.05 10.38 7.05
C VAL A 176 -9.78 11.62 7.56
N THR A 177 -9.03 12.62 8.00
CA THR A 177 -9.59 13.92 8.32
C THR A 177 -9.71 14.75 7.05
N GLN A 178 -10.92 15.19 6.70
CA GLN A 178 -11.17 15.94 5.46
C GLN A 178 -10.25 17.17 5.33
N ALA A 179 -10.04 17.92 6.42
CA ALA A 179 -9.14 19.07 6.42
C ALA A 179 -7.69 18.70 6.06
N THR A 180 -7.22 17.52 6.51
CA THR A 180 -5.87 17.02 6.18
C THR A 180 -5.79 16.60 4.72
N VAL A 181 -6.82 15.97 4.17
CA VAL A 181 -6.92 15.65 2.75
C VAL A 181 -6.80 16.93 1.91
N GLU A 182 -7.60 17.94 2.21
CA GLU A 182 -7.56 19.23 1.49
C GLU A 182 -6.20 19.91 1.61
N GLN A 183 -5.61 19.93 2.80
CA GLN A 183 -4.30 20.53 3.03
C GLN A 183 -3.21 19.84 2.20
N VAL A 184 -3.21 18.51 2.14
CA VAL A 184 -2.21 17.77 1.37
C VAL A 184 -2.40 17.97 -0.12
N MET A 185 -3.64 17.95 -0.63
CA MET A 185 -3.91 18.20 -2.04
C MET A 185 -3.52 19.62 -2.47
N ARG A 186 -3.79 20.64 -1.64
CA ARG A 186 -3.29 22.02 -1.87
C ARG A 186 -1.77 22.08 -1.88
N LYS A 187 -1.11 21.44 -0.91
CA LYS A 187 0.36 21.43 -0.81
C LYS A 187 1.04 20.88 -2.06
N PHE A 188 0.48 19.83 -2.65
CA PHE A 188 1.04 19.20 -3.85
C PHE A 188 0.45 19.75 -5.16
N HIS A 189 -0.47 20.71 -5.09
CA HIS A 189 -1.13 21.33 -6.26
C HIS A 189 -1.77 20.30 -7.18
N VAL A 190 -2.49 19.33 -6.63
CA VAL A 190 -3.16 18.25 -7.37
C VAL A 190 -4.67 18.30 -7.21
N SER A 191 -5.39 17.90 -8.26
CA SER A 191 -6.84 17.70 -8.23
C SER A 191 -7.24 16.24 -7.97
N GLN A 192 -6.28 15.33 -7.91
CA GLN A 192 -6.54 13.91 -7.70
C GLN A 192 -5.61 13.29 -6.67
N LEU A 193 -6.17 12.48 -5.79
CA LEU A 193 -5.49 11.72 -4.75
C LEU A 193 -5.95 10.25 -4.80
N ILE A 194 -5.00 9.32 -4.77
CA ILE A 194 -5.24 7.87 -4.62
C ILE A 194 -4.51 7.40 -3.38
N HIS A 195 -5.20 6.70 -2.47
CA HIS A 195 -4.61 6.17 -1.25
C HIS A 195 -5.31 4.89 -0.77
N GLY A 196 -4.67 4.16 0.14
CA GLY A 196 -5.17 2.99 0.84
C GLY A 196 -5.47 3.24 2.33
N HIS A 197 -4.98 2.36 3.18
CA HIS A 197 -4.92 2.40 4.64
C HIS A 197 -6.25 2.29 5.39
N THR A 198 -7.29 3.00 4.95
CA THR A 198 -8.56 3.06 5.71
C THR A 198 -9.48 1.87 5.44
N HIS A 199 -9.17 1.04 4.44
CA HIS A 199 -9.96 -0.13 4.01
C HIS A 199 -11.43 0.22 3.69
N ARG A 200 -11.68 1.46 3.18
CA ARG A 200 -13.02 1.95 2.84
C ARG A 200 -13.07 2.36 1.37
N PRO A 201 -13.06 1.37 0.45
CA PRO A 201 -12.95 1.67 -0.97
C PRO A 201 -14.08 2.57 -1.46
N GLY A 202 -13.70 3.57 -2.25
CA GLY A 202 -14.67 4.51 -2.79
C GLY A 202 -14.04 5.64 -3.59
N ILE A 203 -14.87 6.29 -4.40
CA ILE A 203 -14.51 7.49 -5.16
C ILE A 203 -15.29 8.64 -4.58
N HIS A 204 -14.57 9.64 -4.07
CA HIS A 204 -15.15 10.84 -3.44
C HIS A 204 -14.85 12.04 -4.30
N GLU A 205 -15.88 12.76 -4.72
CA GLU A 205 -15.78 13.99 -5.49
C GLU A 205 -16.25 15.16 -4.61
N PHE A 206 -15.48 16.22 -4.55
CA PHE A 206 -15.75 17.41 -3.77
C PHE A 206 -15.00 18.61 -4.37
N SER A 207 -15.10 19.78 -3.76
CA SER A 207 -14.43 20.99 -4.28
C SER A 207 -13.47 21.54 -3.26
N ILE A 208 -12.27 21.95 -3.73
CA ILE A 208 -11.27 22.72 -2.97
C ILE A 208 -11.06 24.04 -3.70
N ASP A 209 -11.28 25.18 -3.01
CA ASP A 209 -11.07 26.52 -3.58
C ASP A 209 -11.78 26.73 -4.93
N HIS A 210 -13.04 26.23 -5.04
CA HIS A 210 -13.88 26.23 -6.24
C HIS A 210 -13.38 25.37 -7.41
N GLN A 211 -12.42 24.47 -7.17
CA GLN A 211 -11.97 23.47 -8.14
C GLN A 211 -12.47 22.08 -7.75
N ASP A 212 -13.02 21.36 -8.71
CA ASP A 212 -13.44 19.99 -8.49
C ASP A 212 -12.23 19.09 -8.34
N VAL A 213 -12.25 18.25 -7.29
CA VAL A 213 -11.18 17.34 -6.94
C VAL A 213 -11.74 15.95 -6.67
N LYS A 214 -10.87 14.95 -6.82
CA LYS A 214 -11.23 13.54 -6.65
C LYS A 214 -10.28 12.86 -5.68
N ARG A 215 -10.83 12.16 -4.68
CA ARG A 215 -10.12 11.25 -3.80
C ARG A 215 -10.59 9.83 -4.03
N ILE A 216 -9.67 8.93 -4.35
CA ILE A 216 -9.94 7.52 -4.59
C ILE A 216 -9.29 6.72 -3.45
N VAL A 217 -10.09 5.92 -2.77
CA VAL A 217 -9.66 5.05 -1.68
C VAL A 217 -9.64 3.62 -2.19
N LEU A 218 -8.51 2.95 -2.04
CA LEU A 218 -8.36 1.55 -2.40
C LEU A 218 -8.93 0.64 -1.30
N GLY A 219 -9.39 -0.53 -1.70
CA GLY A 219 -9.84 -1.56 -0.76
C GLY A 219 -8.70 -2.48 -0.31
N ASP A 220 -8.94 -3.15 0.81
CA ASP A 220 -8.05 -4.19 1.33
C ASP A 220 -8.26 -5.56 0.64
N TRP A 221 -7.34 -6.49 0.97
CA TRP A 221 -7.37 -7.85 0.46
C TRP A 221 -7.62 -8.89 1.58
N TYR A 222 -8.48 -8.58 2.57
CA TYR A 222 -8.73 -9.53 3.66
C TYR A 222 -9.57 -10.73 3.24
N GLU A 223 -10.64 -10.52 2.50
CA GLU A 223 -11.56 -11.57 2.05
C GLU A 223 -11.55 -11.76 0.54
N GLN A 224 -11.21 -10.72 -0.19
CA GLN A 224 -11.17 -10.66 -1.65
C GLN A 224 -10.13 -9.65 -2.09
N GLY A 225 -9.69 -9.71 -3.35
CA GLY A 225 -8.84 -8.68 -3.93
C GLY A 225 -9.63 -7.41 -4.24
N SER A 226 -8.94 -6.27 -4.24
CA SER A 226 -9.48 -4.97 -4.66
C SER A 226 -8.49 -4.27 -5.57
N VAL A 227 -8.92 -3.91 -6.78
CA VAL A 227 -8.06 -3.29 -7.80
C VAL A 227 -8.73 -2.05 -8.34
N LEU A 228 -8.02 -0.93 -8.36
CA LEU A 228 -8.42 0.23 -9.14
C LEU A 228 -7.82 0.11 -10.54
N HIS A 229 -8.66 0.09 -11.53
CA HIS A 229 -8.32 0.22 -12.95
C HIS A 229 -8.46 1.69 -13.35
N TYR A 230 -7.36 2.29 -13.77
CA TYR A 230 -7.35 3.68 -14.16
C TYR A 230 -6.74 3.84 -15.56
N GLY A 231 -7.47 4.44 -16.47
CA GLY A 231 -7.06 4.74 -17.84
C GLY A 231 -7.60 6.07 -18.32
N PRO A 232 -7.31 6.52 -19.53
CA PRO A 232 -7.76 7.81 -20.06
C PRO A 232 -9.29 8.01 -20.04
N ALA A 233 -10.04 6.91 -20.10
CA ALA A 233 -11.52 6.92 -20.06
C ALA A 233 -12.09 5.96 -19.00
N THR A 234 -11.24 5.39 -18.16
CA THR A 234 -11.61 4.37 -17.17
C THR A 234 -11.19 4.79 -15.79
N CYS A 235 -12.09 4.68 -14.82
CA CYS A 235 -11.79 4.79 -13.40
C CYS A 235 -12.78 3.91 -12.66
N ARG A 236 -12.39 2.67 -12.35
CA ARG A 236 -13.27 1.71 -11.67
C ARG A 236 -12.54 0.94 -10.59
N LEU A 237 -13.18 0.79 -9.45
CA LEU A 237 -12.79 -0.15 -8.41
C LEU A 237 -13.45 -1.50 -8.70
N GLU A 238 -12.66 -2.55 -8.73
CA GLU A 238 -13.10 -3.91 -8.99
C GLU A 238 -12.72 -4.84 -7.85
N SER A 239 -13.66 -5.68 -7.43
CA SER A 239 -13.42 -6.72 -6.45
C SER A 239 -13.08 -8.02 -7.14
N MET A 240 -12.05 -8.70 -6.67
CA MET A 240 -11.59 -10.00 -7.19
C MET A 240 -11.87 -11.09 -6.13
N PRO A 241 -12.89 -11.93 -6.32
CA PRO A 241 -13.15 -13.00 -5.37
C PRO A 241 -12.01 -14.04 -5.37
N PRO A 242 -11.68 -14.63 -4.21
CA PRO A 242 -10.77 -15.76 -4.16
C PRO A 242 -11.38 -16.93 -4.95
N GLU A 243 -10.52 -17.77 -5.53
CA GLU A 243 -10.98 -19.00 -6.16
C GLU A 243 -11.66 -19.89 -5.11
N GLN A 244 -12.83 -20.41 -5.44
CA GLN A 244 -13.45 -21.46 -4.63
C GLN A 244 -12.54 -22.69 -4.71
N ALA A 245 -12.12 -23.18 -3.54
CA ALA A 245 -11.24 -24.35 -3.39
C ALA A 245 -11.93 -25.63 -3.83
#